data_03015b22caf7c7e73efd02e053079174
#
_entry.id   03015b22caf7c7e73efd02e053079174
#
_cell.length_a   1.000
_cell.length_b   1.000
_cell.length_c   1.000
_cell.angle_alpha   90.00
_cell.angle_beta   90.00
_cell.angle_gamma   90.00
#
_symmetry.space_group_name_H-M   'P 1'
#
loop_
_entity.id
_entity.type
_entity.pdbx_description
1 polymer ?
#
loop_
_entity_poly.entity_id
_entity_poly.type
_entity_poly.pdbx_seq_one_letter_code
_entity_poly.pdbx_strand_id
1 'polypeptide(L)'
;MIDAAFHNWPEAHEFEPDSSEHLRSWLLCKANYRTNTLITIDDPAHMQQAMHGAEAALNAAGTYAFIRPARDGFAVVRAKSINWKTLGQQAFGKLREDVETIIHAELGMSGDQLLENHRRAA
;
A
#
# COMPACT_ATOMS: atom_id res chain seq x y z
N MET A 1 8.22 10.48 7.29
CA MET A 1 6.73 10.48 7.38
C MET A 1 6.15 9.07 7.43
N ILE A 2 6.51 8.20 6.50
CA ILE A 2 5.97 6.83 6.47
C ILE A 2 6.41 6.01 7.68
N ASP A 3 7.66 6.11 8.11
CA ASP A 3 8.13 5.46 9.34
C ASP A 3 7.35 5.93 10.57
N ALA A 4 7.09 7.23 10.65
CA ALA A 4 6.30 7.79 11.75
C ALA A 4 4.85 7.29 11.69
N ALA A 5 4.28 7.18 10.49
CA ALA A 5 2.94 6.63 10.30
C ALA A 5 2.88 5.16 10.72
N PHE A 6 3.91 4.38 10.37
CA PHE A 6 3.99 2.98 10.75
C PHE A 6 3.99 2.78 12.27
N HIS A 7 4.79 3.57 12.99
CA HIS A 7 4.86 3.49 14.44
C HIS A 7 3.59 3.96 15.15
N ASN A 8 2.78 4.78 14.48
CA ASN A 8 1.53 5.30 15.03
C ASN A 8 0.29 4.65 14.38
N TRP A 9 0.48 3.58 13.60
CA TRP A 9 -0.63 2.93 12.89
C TRP A 9 -1.57 2.27 13.88
N PRO A 10 -2.92 2.47 13.76
CA PRO A 10 -3.89 1.91 14.70
C PRO A 10 -3.91 0.39 14.66
N GLU A 11 -3.90 -0.25 15.82
CA GLU A 11 -3.98 -1.72 15.93
C GLU A 11 -5.31 -2.27 15.42
N ALA A 12 -6.37 -1.48 15.54
CA ALA A 12 -7.71 -1.89 15.12
C ALA A 12 -8.00 -1.60 13.65
N HIS A 13 -7.01 -1.08 12.90
CA HIS A 13 -7.19 -0.81 11.48
C HIS A 13 -7.28 -2.14 10.71
N GLU A 14 -8.14 -2.18 9.68
CA GLU A 14 -8.32 -3.39 8.85
C GLU A 14 -7.06 -3.80 8.10
N PHE A 15 -6.17 -2.85 7.81
CA PHE A 15 -4.86 -3.11 7.22
C PHE A 15 -3.80 -3.09 8.31
N GLU A 16 -3.06 -4.20 8.45
CA GLU A 16 -1.97 -4.32 9.41
C GLU A 16 -0.63 -4.42 8.65
N PRO A 17 0.13 -3.32 8.58
CA PRO A 17 1.41 -3.35 7.89
C PRO A 17 2.46 -4.14 8.67
N ASP A 18 3.22 -5.00 7.97
CA ASP A 18 4.32 -5.75 8.56
C ASP A 18 5.57 -4.90 8.75
N SER A 19 5.69 -3.84 7.98
CA SER A 19 6.86 -2.96 7.97
C SER A 19 6.50 -1.61 7.36
N SER A 20 7.42 -0.64 7.46
CA SER A 20 7.28 0.65 6.79
C SER A 20 7.18 0.49 5.28
N GLU A 21 7.90 -0.45 4.70
CA GLU A 21 7.85 -0.74 3.26
C GLU A 21 6.48 -1.27 2.84
N HIS A 22 5.89 -2.14 3.64
CA HIS A 22 4.55 -2.67 3.39
C HIS A 22 3.51 -1.55 3.46
N LEU A 23 3.61 -0.68 4.47
CA LEU A 23 2.73 0.48 4.60
C LEU A 23 2.91 1.44 3.43
N ARG A 24 4.14 1.70 3.01
CA ARG A 24 4.43 2.55 1.85
C ARG A 24 3.73 2.03 0.60
N SER A 25 3.82 0.74 0.34
CA SER A 25 3.17 0.10 -0.80
C SER A 25 1.65 0.28 -0.75
N TRP A 26 1.05 0.09 0.41
CA TRP A 26 -0.39 0.27 0.60
C TRP A 26 -0.82 1.72 0.35
N LEU A 27 -0.06 2.68 0.89
CA LEU A 27 -0.35 4.10 0.71
C LEU A 27 -0.25 4.53 -0.76
N LEU A 28 0.77 4.05 -1.47
CA LEU A 28 0.92 4.35 -2.89
C LEU A 28 -0.23 3.77 -3.71
N CYS A 29 -0.67 2.56 -3.39
CA CYS A 29 -1.84 1.98 -4.04
C CYS A 29 -3.11 2.78 -3.76
N LYS A 30 -3.30 3.27 -2.55
CA LYS A 30 -4.44 4.12 -2.18
C LYS A 30 -4.40 5.46 -2.90
N ALA A 31 -3.20 5.99 -3.16
CA ALA A 31 -3.01 7.22 -3.91
C ALA A 31 -3.10 7.02 -5.44
N ASN A 32 -3.54 5.86 -5.89
CA ASN A 32 -3.65 5.46 -7.29
C ASN A 32 -2.31 5.35 -8.03
N TYR A 33 -1.21 5.32 -7.30
CA TYR A 33 0.12 5.08 -7.87
C TYR A 33 0.41 3.57 -7.86
N ARG A 34 -0.31 2.86 -8.73
CA ARG A 34 -0.36 1.40 -8.71
C ARG A 34 -0.52 0.81 -10.10
N THR A 35 -0.17 -0.48 -10.22
CA THR A 35 -0.49 -1.30 -11.38
C THR A 35 -1.48 -2.38 -10.96
N ASN A 36 -2.39 -2.72 -11.86
CA ASN A 36 -3.35 -3.80 -11.65
C ASN A 36 -3.10 -4.87 -12.70
N THR A 37 -2.97 -6.12 -12.27
CA THR A 37 -2.87 -7.26 -13.17
C THR A 37 -4.06 -8.16 -12.91
N LEU A 38 -4.90 -8.35 -13.93
CA LEU A 38 -6.07 -9.21 -13.81
C LEU A 38 -5.68 -10.64 -14.15
N ILE A 39 -6.01 -11.57 -13.26
CA ILE A 39 -5.81 -13.00 -13.48
C ILE A 39 -7.17 -13.66 -13.56
N THR A 40 -7.45 -14.30 -14.67
CA THR A 40 -8.73 -14.97 -14.92
C THR A 40 -8.65 -16.40 -14.42
N ILE A 41 -9.68 -16.82 -13.67
CA ILE A 41 -9.80 -18.18 -13.15
C ILE A 41 -11.05 -18.80 -13.75
N ASP A 42 -10.89 -19.89 -14.51
CA ASP A 42 -12.00 -20.57 -15.18
C ASP A 42 -12.88 -21.34 -14.20
N ASP A 43 -12.28 -21.89 -13.14
CA ASP A 43 -13.00 -22.70 -12.16
C ASP A 43 -13.14 -21.93 -10.85
N PRO A 44 -14.36 -21.48 -10.49
CA PRO A 44 -14.57 -20.74 -9.22
C PRO A 44 -14.17 -21.54 -7.97
N ALA A 45 -14.16 -22.86 -8.04
CA ALA A 45 -13.76 -23.70 -6.89
C ALA A 45 -12.28 -23.53 -6.53
N HIS A 46 -11.44 -23.10 -7.49
CA HIS A 46 -10.02 -22.89 -7.27
C HIS A 46 -9.65 -21.44 -6.99
N MET A 47 -10.64 -20.54 -6.96
CA MET A 47 -10.39 -19.09 -6.79
C MET A 47 -9.64 -18.79 -5.52
N GLN A 48 -10.12 -19.28 -4.38
CA GLN A 48 -9.50 -19.00 -3.08
C GLN A 48 -8.07 -19.53 -3.01
N GLN A 49 -7.86 -20.73 -3.50
CA GLN A 49 -6.53 -21.33 -3.51
C GLN A 49 -5.57 -20.55 -4.39
N ALA A 50 -6.02 -20.11 -5.57
CA ALA A 50 -5.21 -19.30 -6.49
C ALA A 50 -4.86 -17.95 -5.87
N MET A 51 -5.81 -17.29 -5.21
CA MET A 51 -5.58 -16.01 -4.54
C MET A 51 -4.58 -16.15 -3.40
N HIS A 52 -4.74 -17.15 -2.54
CA HIS A 52 -3.81 -17.40 -1.44
C HIS A 52 -2.41 -17.76 -1.93
N GLY A 53 -2.33 -18.58 -2.98
CA GLY A 53 -1.05 -18.95 -3.58
C GLY A 53 -0.31 -17.77 -4.17
N ALA A 54 -1.01 -16.89 -4.88
CA ALA A 54 -0.44 -15.68 -5.47
C ALA A 54 0.07 -14.73 -4.38
N GLU A 55 -0.73 -14.50 -3.35
CA GLU A 55 -0.36 -13.64 -2.23
C GLU A 55 0.88 -14.18 -1.51
N ALA A 56 0.89 -15.45 -1.18
CA ALA A 56 2.01 -16.08 -0.49
C ALA A 56 3.30 -16.01 -1.32
N ALA A 57 3.22 -16.28 -2.62
CA ALA A 57 4.38 -16.25 -3.50
C ALA A 57 4.96 -14.84 -3.64
N LEU A 58 4.12 -13.83 -3.79
CA LEU A 58 4.55 -12.44 -3.92
C LEU A 58 5.14 -11.90 -2.63
N ASN A 59 4.54 -12.21 -1.50
CA ASN A 59 5.06 -11.81 -0.20
C ASN A 59 6.39 -12.49 0.11
N ALA A 60 6.55 -13.76 -0.24
CA ALA A 60 7.81 -14.49 -0.06
C ALA A 60 8.92 -13.90 -0.93
N ALA A 61 8.58 -13.36 -2.10
CA ALA A 61 9.53 -12.69 -2.99
C ALA A 61 9.84 -11.24 -2.58
N GLY A 62 9.24 -10.76 -1.50
CA GLY A 62 9.41 -9.38 -1.03
C GLY A 62 8.65 -8.35 -1.85
N THR A 63 7.75 -8.79 -2.71
CA THR A 63 6.91 -7.92 -3.51
C THR A 63 5.57 -7.76 -2.82
N TYR A 64 5.33 -6.60 -2.22
CA TYR A 64 4.07 -6.34 -1.52
C TYR A 64 2.95 -6.14 -2.54
N ALA A 65 2.03 -7.09 -2.58
CA ALA A 65 0.89 -7.07 -3.48
C ALA A 65 -0.40 -7.21 -2.68
N PHE A 66 -1.46 -6.61 -3.21
CA PHE A 66 -2.78 -6.66 -2.60
C PHE A 66 -3.71 -7.37 -3.57
N ILE A 67 -4.32 -8.45 -3.10
CA ILE A 67 -5.18 -9.28 -3.93
C ILE A 67 -6.62 -8.86 -3.72
N ARG A 68 -7.32 -8.58 -4.80
CA ARG A 68 -8.74 -8.20 -4.75
C ARG A 68 -9.57 -9.10 -5.65
N PRO A 69 -10.72 -9.59 -5.17
CA PRO A 69 -11.62 -10.35 -6.01
C PRO A 69 -12.09 -9.53 -7.21
N ALA A 70 -12.22 -10.19 -8.36
CA ALA A 70 -12.77 -9.62 -9.57
C ALA A 70 -13.85 -10.56 -10.10
N ARG A 71 -14.58 -10.12 -11.11
CA ARG A 71 -15.73 -10.86 -11.62
C ARG A 71 -15.39 -12.30 -12.05
N ASP A 72 -14.32 -12.45 -12.85
CA ASP A 72 -13.93 -13.74 -13.42
C ASP A 72 -12.55 -14.18 -12.95
N GLY A 73 -12.10 -13.66 -11.80
CA GLY A 73 -10.77 -13.94 -11.30
C GLY A 73 -10.41 -13.04 -10.14
N PHE A 74 -9.19 -12.56 -10.13
CA PHE A 74 -8.73 -11.62 -9.11
C PHE A 74 -7.74 -10.63 -9.70
N ALA A 75 -7.61 -9.49 -9.05
CA ALA A 75 -6.65 -8.46 -9.44
C ALA A 75 -5.48 -8.48 -8.46
N VAL A 76 -4.27 -8.45 -9.01
CA VAL A 76 -3.03 -8.26 -8.25
C VAL A 76 -2.68 -6.78 -8.34
N VAL A 77 -2.74 -6.08 -7.22
CA VAL A 77 -2.50 -4.64 -7.14
C VAL A 77 -1.14 -4.42 -6.49
N ARG A 78 -0.26 -3.70 -7.17
CA ARG A 78 1.08 -3.38 -6.67
C ARG A 78 1.39 -1.92 -6.87
N ALA A 79 2.16 -1.33 -5.95
CA ALA A 79 2.65 0.03 -6.11
C ALA A 79 3.64 0.09 -7.28
N LYS A 80 3.58 1.17 -8.05
CA LYS A 80 4.59 1.44 -9.09
C LYS A 80 5.90 1.83 -8.43
N SER A 81 7.02 1.51 -9.08
CA SER A 81 8.34 1.98 -8.67
C SER A 81 8.42 3.49 -8.87
N ILE A 82 8.94 4.19 -7.86
CA ILE A 82 9.16 5.63 -7.97
C ILE A 82 10.48 5.87 -8.67
N ASN A 83 10.40 6.56 -9.82
CA ASN A 83 11.57 6.94 -10.60
C ASN A 83 11.53 8.45 -10.81
N TRP A 84 12.47 9.16 -10.19
CA TRP A 84 12.57 10.62 -10.27
C TRP A 84 12.66 11.15 -11.70
N LYS A 85 13.42 10.47 -12.55
CA LYS A 85 13.63 10.89 -13.95
C LYS A 85 12.35 10.81 -14.77
N THR A 86 11.52 9.81 -14.48
CA THR A 86 10.26 9.58 -15.21
C THR A 86 9.13 10.38 -14.61
N LEU A 87 9.05 10.44 -13.27
CA LEU A 87 7.95 11.06 -12.56
C LEU A 87 8.04 12.58 -12.57
N GLY A 88 9.23 13.13 -12.36
CA GLY A 88 9.45 14.56 -12.25
C GLY A 88 9.08 15.12 -10.90
N GLN A 89 9.56 16.33 -10.61
CA GLN A 89 9.41 16.96 -9.31
C GLN A 89 7.96 17.32 -8.98
N GLN A 90 7.21 17.84 -9.94
CA GLN A 90 5.81 18.23 -9.70
C GLN A 90 4.92 17.03 -9.42
N ALA A 91 5.07 15.98 -10.22
CA ALA A 91 4.28 14.76 -10.02
C ALA A 91 4.64 14.07 -8.71
N PHE A 92 5.91 14.09 -8.32
CA PHE A 92 6.34 13.55 -7.03
C PHE A 92 5.75 14.35 -5.88
N GLY A 93 5.74 15.69 -5.99
CA GLY A 93 5.15 16.57 -4.98
C GLY A 93 3.66 16.29 -4.79
N LYS A 94 2.94 16.10 -5.92
CA LYS A 94 1.52 15.76 -5.86
C LYS A 94 1.30 14.40 -5.21
N LEU A 95 2.09 13.40 -5.57
CA LEU A 95 2.01 12.07 -4.98
C LEU A 95 2.24 12.12 -3.47
N ARG A 96 3.25 12.88 -3.04
CA ARG A 96 3.53 13.09 -1.62
C ARG A 96 2.35 13.72 -0.89
N GLU A 97 1.73 14.75 -1.48
CA GLU A 97 0.54 15.39 -0.91
C GLU A 97 -0.63 14.41 -0.80
N ASP A 98 -0.85 13.58 -1.83
CA ASP A 98 -1.90 12.58 -1.82
C ASP A 98 -1.67 11.54 -0.71
N VAL A 99 -0.43 11.09 -0.53
CA VAL A 99 -0.06 10.16 0.54
C VAL A 99 -0.27 10.81 1.91
N GLU A 100 0.15 12.05 2.08
CA GLU A 100 -0.06 12.79 3.34
C GLU A 100 -1.56 12.92 3.67
N THR A 101 -2.39 13.19 2.67
CA THR A 101 -3.83 13.28 2.84
C THR A 101 -4.42 11.96 3.32
N ILE A 102 -3.96 10.85 2.76
CA ILE A 102 -4.40 9.51 3.16
C ILE A 102 -3.98 9.21 4.61
N ILE A 103 -2.73 9.50 4.95
CA ILE A 103 -2.24 9.31 6.32
C ILE A 103 -3.05 10.13 7.31
N HIS A 104 -3.33 11.39 6.98
CA HIS A 104 -4.14 12.25 7.84
C HIS A 104 -5.54 11.67 8.06
N ALA A 105 -6.16 11.18 6.99
CA ALA A 105 -7.48 10.58 7.06
C ALA A 105 -7.50 9.31 7.91
N GLU A 106 -6.47 8.48 7.77
CA GLU A 106 -6.40 7.19 8.48
C GLU A 106 -6.00 7.34 9.95
N LEU A 107 -5.13 8.29 10.27
CA LEU A 107 -4.62 8.47 11.63
C LEU A 107 -5.29 9.62 12.38
N GLY A 108 -5.99 10.51 11.69
CA GLY A 108 -6.57 11.71 12.28
C GLY A 108 -5.54 12.75 12.71
N MET A 109 -4.32 12.68 12.16
CA MET A 109 -3.22 13.58 12.48
C MET A 109 -2.65 14.21 11.22
N SER A 110 -2.17 15.46 11.32
CA SER A 110 -1.38 16.08 10.26
C SER A 110 0.01 15.45 10.19
N GLY A 111 0.72 15.63 9.06
CA GLY A 111 2.08 15.17 8.91
C GLY A 111 3.01 15.74 9.99
N ASP A 112 2.84 17.02 10.33
CA ASP A 112 3.66 17.68 11.35
C ASP A 112 3.40 17.10 12.75
N GLN A 113 2.15 16.84 13.10
CA GLN A 113 1.79 16.20 14.36
C GLN A 113 2.38 14.80 14.45
N LEU A 114 2.31 14.06 13.36
CA LEU A 114 2.84 12.70 13.28
C LEU A 114 4.36 12.68 13.50
N LEU A 115 5.09 13.56 12.84
CA LEU A 115 6.54 13.69 12.98
C LEU A 115 6.92 14.10 14.40
N GLU A 116 6.18 15.01 15.00
CA GLU A 116 6.41 15.43 16.38
C GLU A 116 6.22 14.28 17.36
N ASN A 117 5.14 13.50 17.20
CA ASN A 117 4.89 12.34 18.04
C ASN A 117 5.98 11.28 17.89
N HIS A 118 6.43 11.05 16.67
CA HIS A 118 7.50 10.10 16.41
C HIS A 118 8.81 10.53 17.06
N ARG A 119 9.13 11.82 16.98
CA ARG A 119 10.32 12.41 17.59
C ARG A 119 10.29 12.26 19.11
N ARG A 120 9.13 12.48 19.73
CA ARG A 120 8.96 12.33 21.19
C ARG A 120 9.10 10.88 21.65
N ALA A 121 8.67 9.94 20.82
CA ALA A 121 8.73 8.51 21.13
C ALA A 121 10.13 7.93 20.98
N ALA A 122 11.01 8.61 20.23
CA ALA A 122 12.38 8.18 20.01
C ALA A 122 13.31 8.64 21.20
#